data_4d5481182a3ead08e5df32c9c6482c85
#
_entry.id   4d5481182a3ead08e5df32c9c6482c85
#
_cell.length_a   1.000
_cell.length_b   1.000
_cell.length_c   1.000
_cell.angle_alpha   90.00
_cell.angle_beta   90.00
_cell.angle_gamma   90.00
#
_symmetry.space_group_name_H-M   'P 1'
#
loop_
_entity.id
_entity.type
_entity.pdbx_description
1 polymer ?
#
loop_
_entity_poly.entity_id
_entity_poly.type
_entity_poly.pdbx_seq_one_letter_code
_entity_poly.pdbx_strand_id
1 'polypeptide(L)'
;MKDTEKNHIDEWLQKQIRKGINTIESVSKGPKGKITLYYTGHLQKDIYNNFPGSTSKKIFKGYRNHLNNDKLLFTQKRFMNDGYEYYVRRI
;
A
#
# COMPACT_ATOMS: atom_id res chain seq x y z
N MET A 1 3.03 27.50 -0.82
CA MET A 1 3.13 27.24 -0.76
C MET A 1 3.21 26.93 -0.55
N LYS A 2 3.27 26.84 -0.43
CA LYS A 2 3.44 26.46 -0.31
C LYS A 2 3.40 25.70 -0.27
N ASP A 3 3.34 25.38 -0.21
CA ASP A 3 3.29 24.48 -0.23
C ASP A 3 3.58 23.82 -0.76
N THR A 4 3.56 24.21 -1.07
CA THR A 4 4.01 23.44 -1.91
C THR A 4 5.20 22.79 -1.77
N GLU A 5 6.08 23.38 -1.55
CA GLU A 5 7.24 22.82 -1.56
C GLU A 5 7.33 21.71 -0.77
N LYS A 6 6.96 21.80 0.19
CA LYS A 6 7.02 20.70 0.94
C LYS A 6 6.22 19.68 0.41
N ASN A 7 5.70 19.87 -0.63
CA ASN A 7 4.92 18.88 -1.13
C ASN A 7 5.56 18.27 -2.26
N HIS A 8 6.56 17.52 -2.03
CA HIS A 8 7.12 16.72 -3.05
C HIS A 8 6.23 15.56 -3.27
N ILE A 9 5.17 15.79 -4.00
CA ILE A 9 4.26 14.73 -4.34
C ILE A 9 4.89 13.93 -5.46
N ASP A 10 5.24 12.70 -5.17
CA ASP A 10 5.80 11.80 -6.14
C ASP A 10 4.68 11.07 -6.83
N GLU A 11 4.39 11.42 -8.06
CA GLU A 11 3.29 10.82 -8.80
C GLU A 11 3.50 9.34 -9.04
N TRP A 12 4.74 8.92 -9.22
CA TRP A 12 5.03 7.51 -9.38
C TRP A 12 4.67 6.73 -8.11
N LEU A 13 5.02 7.28 -6.94
CA LEU A 13 4.66 6.65 -5.67
C LEU A 13 3.16 6.62 -5.47
N GLN A 14 2.46 7.69 -5.86
CA GLN A 14 1.00 7.70 -5.78
C GLN A 14 0.40 6.57 -6.58
N LYS A 15 0.92 6.33 -7.78
CA LYS A 15 0.46 5.22 -8.60
C LYS A 15 0.74 3.88 -7.95
N GLN A 16 1.92 3.71 -7.39
CA GLN A 16 2.29 2.46 -6.73
C GLN A 16 1.40 2.19 -5.52
N ILE A 17 1.10 3.22 -4.74
CA ILE A 17 0.24 3.10 -3.57
C ILE A 17 -1.17 2.66 -3.99
N ARG A 18 -1.74 3.27 -5.02
CA ARG A 18 -3.07 2.90 -5.51
C ARG A 18 -3.05 1.51 -6.14
N LYS A 19 -2.01 1.21 -6.87
CA LYS A 19 -1.85 -0.10 -7.48
C LYS A 19 -1.80 -1.20 -6.44
N GLY A 20 -1.24 -0.91 -5.27
CA GLY A 20 -1.19 -1.88 -4.17
C GLY A 20 -2.57 -2.35 -3.76
N ILE A 21 -3.52 -1.42 -3.65
CA ILE A 21 -4.90 -1.78 -3.30
C ILE A 21 -5.49 -2.69 -4.37
N ASN A 22 -5.28 -2.34 -5.64
CA ASN A 22 -5.80 -3.15 -6.75
C ASN A 22 -5.17 -4.54 -6.78
N THR A 23 -3.89 -4.63 -6.45
CA THR A 23 -3.20 -5.91 -6.38
C THR A 23 -3.80 -6.80 -5.30
N ILE A 24 -4.05 -6.23 -4.11
CA ILE A 24 -4.66 -6.98 -3.02
C ILE A 24 -6.05 -7.48 -3.44
N GLU A 25 -6.81 -6.61 -4.10
CA GLU A 25 -8.14 -6.97 -4.56
C GLU A 25 -8.08 -8.13 -5.54
N SER A 26 -7.13 -8.11 -6.47
CA SER A 26 -6.94 -9.20 -7.42
C SER A 26 -6.59 -10.51 -6.72
N VAL A 27 -5.72 -10.43 -5.70
CA VAL A 27 -5.34 -11.62 -4.94
C VAL A 27 -6.55 -12.20 -4.22
N SER A 28 -7.43 -11.34 -3.71
CA SER A 28 -8.61 -11.81 -2.99
C SER A 28 -9.56 -12.60 -3.88
N LYS A 29 -9.48 -12.41 -5.19
CA LYS A 29 -10.31 -13.08 -6.16
C LYS A 29 -9.57 -14.16 -6.95
N GLY A 30 -8.29 -14.32 -6.67
CA GLY A 30 -7.44 -15.23 -7.43
C GLY A 30 -7.23 -16.56 -6.76
N PRO A 31 -6.23 -17.32 -7.22
CA PRO A 31 -5.97 -18.64 -6.66
C PRO A 31 -5.41 -18.57 -5.25
N LYS A 32 -5.67 -19.61 -4.46
CA LYS A 32 -5.17 -19.71 -3.11
C LYS A 32 -3.68 -20.00 -3.09
N GLY A 33 -3.01 -19.49 -2.09
CA GLY A 33 -1.63 -19.87 -1.82
C GLY A 33 -0.57 -19.06 -2.54
N LYS A 34 -0.92 -18.30 -3.56
CA LYS A 34 0.07 -17.52 -4.27
C LYS A 34 0.44 -16.27 -3.50
N ILE A 35 1.73 -16.11 -3.23
CA ILE A 35 2.23 -14.93 -2.51
C ILE A 35 2.52 -13.84 -3.53
N THR A 36 1.97 -12.66 -3.30
CA THR A 36 2.11 -11.54 -4.24
C THR A 36 2.61 -10.30 -3.53
N LEU A 37 3.62 -9.66 -4.10
CA LEU A 37 4.12 -8.39 -3.61
C LEU A 37 3.15 -7.29 -4.03
N TYR A 38 2.71 -6.45 -3.10
CA TYR A 38 1.81 -5.37 -3.46
C TYR A 38 2.39 -3.99 -3.22
N TYR A 39 3.44 -3.88 -2.45
CA TYR A 39 4.10 -2.58 -2.26
C TYR A 39 5.52 -2.77 -1.72
N THR A 40 6.40 -1.86 -2.06
CA THR A 40 7.75 -1.80 -1.52
C THR A 40 8.02 -0.39 -1.01
N GLY A 41 8.48 -0.26 0.22
CA GLY A 41 8.79 1.01 0.84
C GLY A 41 8.23 1.09 2.24
N HIS A 42 7.92 2.31 2.69
CA HIS A 42 7.23 2.53 3.96
C HIS A 42 5.82 2.96 3.64
N LEU A 43 4.92 2.03 3.54
CA LEU A 43 3.57 2.28 3.03
C LEU A 43 2.87 3.41 3.78
N GLN A 44 2.84 3.34 5.10
CA GLN A 44 2.14 4.34 5.90
C GLN A 44 2.76 5.73 5.72
N LYS A 45 4.08 5.80 5.81
CA LYS A 45 4.81 7.05 5.66
C LYS A 45 4.65 7.62 4.26
N ASP A 46 4.73 6.74 3.26
CA ASP A 46 4.61 7.17 1.87
C ASP A 46 3.23 7.72 1.57
N ILE A 47 2.18 7.14 2.15
CA ILE A 47 0.83 7.65 1.98
C ILE A 47 0.73 9.06 2.57
N TYR A 48 1.22 9.25 3.79
CA TYR A 48 1.15 10.56 4.43
C TYR A 48 1.95 11.61 3.68
N ASN A 49 3.08 11.23 3.12
CA ASN A 49 3.95 12.20 2.45
C ASN A 49 3.53 12.55 1.05
N ASN A 50 2.69 11.73 0.42
CA ASN A 50 2.37 11.91 -1.00
C ASN A 50 0.90 12.19 -1.29
N PHE A 51 0.07 12.31 -0.28
CA PHE A 51 -1.35 12.63 -0.46
C PHE A 51 -1.79 13.65 0.56
N PRO A 52 -2.74 14.53 0.19
CA PRO A 52 -3.34 15.44 1.18
C PRO A 52 -4.06 14.64 2.27
N GLY A 53 -4.22 15.25 3.43
CA GLY A 53 -4.75 14.56 4.60
C GLY A 53 -6.07 13.83 4.37
N SER A 54 -7.02 14.48 3.69
CA SER A 54 -8.32 13.82 3.44
C SER A 54 -8.18 12.63 2.52
N THR A 55 -7.30 12.74 1.50
CA THR A 55 -7.06 11.64 0.57
C THR A 55 -6.29 10.52 1.25
N SER A 56 -5.31 10.87 2.10
CA SER A 56 -4.57 9.87 2.87
C SER A 56 -5.51 9.00 3.69
N LYS A 57 -6.49 9.62 4.35
CA LYS A 57 -7.45 8.86 5.16
C LYS A 57 -8.24 7.87 4.33
N LYS A 58 -8.65 8.28 3.13
CA LYS A 58 -9.39 7.39 2.24
C LYS A 58 -8.54 6.21 1.79
N ILE A 59 -7.28 6.48 1.49
CA ILE A 59 -6.36 5.43 1.06
C ILE A 59 -6.09 4.45 2.20
N PHE A 60 -5.86 4.95 3.41
CA PHE A 60 -5.69 4.08 4.56
C PHE A 60 -6.92 3.21 4.80
N LYS A 61 -8.10 3.79 4.64
CA LYS A 61 -9.33 3.04 4.81
C LYS A 61 -9.42 1.92 3.76
N GLY A 62 -9.01 2.21 2.53
CA GLY A 62 -8.98 1.20 1.48
C GLY A 62 -8.10 0.03 1.84
N TYR A 63 -6.89 0.31 2.32
CA TYR A 63 -6.00 -0.77 2.76
C TYR A 63 -6.56 -1.53 3.96
N ARG A 64 -7.09 -0.80 4.96
CA ARG A 64 -7.64 -1.45 6.15
C ARG A 64 -8.82 -2.36 5.85
N ASN A 65 -9.64 -1.99 4.89
CA ASN A 65 -10.77 -2.83 4.51
C ASN A 65 -10.30 -4.20 4.04
N HIS A 66 -9.16 -4.24 3.36
CA HIS A 66 -8.59 -5.51 2.92
C HIS A 66 -7.90 -6.25 4.07
N LEU A 67 -7.27 -5.51 4.98
CA LEU A 67 -6.60 -6.14 6.12
C LEU A 67 -7.55 -6.90 7.02
N ASN A 68 -8.81 -6.50 7.03
CA ASN A 68 -9.81 -7.18 7.84
C ASN A 68 -10.42 -8.41 7.16
N ASN A 69 -9.95 -8.74 5.95
CA ASN A 69 -10.45 -9.90 5.23
C ASN A 69 -9.71 -11.13 5.74
N ASP A 70 -10.43 -12.02 6.44
CA ASP A 70 -9.82 -13.20 7.03
C ASP A 70 -9.43 -14.28 6.02
N LYS A 71 -9.72 -14.06 4.75
CA LYS A 71 -9.27 -14.95 3.68
C LYS A 71 -7.92 -14.55 3.12
N LEU A 72 -7.36 -13.45 3.60
CA LEU A 72 -6.07 -12.96 3.15
C LEU A 72 -5.08 -12.97 4.31
N LEU A 73 -3.86 -13.32 4.00
CA LEU A 73 -2.76 -13.27 4.96
C LEU A 73 -1.77 -12.21 4.47
N PHE A 74 -1.49 -11.25 5.33
CA PHE A 74 -0.56 -10.16 5.02
C PHE A 74 0.75 -10.37 5.77
N THR A 75 1.86 -10.23 5.05
CA THR A 75 3.18 -10.33 5.66
C THR A 75 4.04 -9.20 5.15
N GLN A 76 5.06 -8.86 5.91
CA GLN A 76 6.03 -7.89 5.43
C GLN A 76 7.42 -8.36 5.80
N LYS A 77 8.38 -7.95 4.99
CA LYS A 77 9.75 -8.38 5.11
C LYS A 77 10.62 -7.15 4.95
N ARG A 78 11.64 -7.03 5.77
CA ARG A 78 12.53 -5.89 5.69
C ARG A 78 13.26 -5.90 4.35
N PHE A 79 13.30 -4.73 3.73
CA PHE A 79 13.94 -4.56 2.44
C PHE A 79 14.92 -3.41 2.54
N MET A 80 16.18 -3.68 2.44
CA MET A 80 17.22 -2.68 2.58
C MET A 80 17.19 -2.04 3.97
N ASN A 81 17.82 -0.89 4.14
CA ASN A 81 17.91 -0.25 5.43
C ASN A 81 16.67 0.52 5.83
N ASP A 82 15.80 0.80 4.88
CA ASP A 82 14.78 1.79 5.11
C ASP A 82 13.51 1.47 4.37
N GLY A 83 12.98 0.32 4.56
CA GLY A 83 11.73 -0.05 3.93
C GLY A 83 11.39 -1.49 4.11
N TYR A 84 10.27 -1.87 3.51
CA TYR A 84 9.74 -3.22 3.58
C TYR A 84 9.17 -3.64 2.25
N GLU A 85 9.13 -4.94 2.02
CA GLU A 85 8.35 -5.53 0.95
C GLU A 85 7.08 -6.05 1.60
N TYR A 86 5.93 -5.68 1.06
CA TYR A 86 4.64 -6.05 1.61
C TYR A 86 3.99 -7.09 0.70
N TYR A 87 3.63 -8.21 1.29
CA TYR A 87 3.09 -9.34 0.56
C TYR A 87 1.70 -9.72 1.04
N VAL A 88 0.93 -10.27 0.14
CA VAL A 88 -0.40 -10.77 0.47
C VAL A 88 -0.58 -12.13 -0.18
N ARG A 89 -1.30 -13.01 0.49
CA ARG A 89 -1.58 -14.35 0.01
C ARG A 89 -3.01 -14.70 0.37
N ARG A 90 -3.72 -15.32 -0.55
CA ARG A 90 -5.06 -15.82 -0.26
C ARG A 90 -4.94 -17.19 0.39
N ILE A 91 -5.59 -17.36 1.53
CA ILE A 91 -5.55 -18.62 2.29
C ILE A 91 -6.89 -19.35 2.20
#